data_52f9a49831bcf6a12850344ea525429c
#
_entry.id   52f9a49831bcf6a12850344ea525429c
#
_cell.length_a   1.000
_cell.length_b   1.000
_cell.length_c   1.000
_cell.angle_alpha   90.00
_cell.angle_beta   90.00
_cell.angle_gamma   90.00
#
_symmetry.space_group_name_H-M   'P 1'
#
loop_
_entity.id
_entity.type
_entity.pdbx_description
1 polymer ?
#
loop_
_entity_poly.entity_id
_entity_poly.type
_entity_poly.pdbx_seq_one_letter_code
_entity_poly.pdbx_strand_id
1 'polypeptide(L)'
;MSGEIVEGDTETLKASIKTANDAGKLVSGVRLNSPGGNLLEGLKLADAVRFAKVATNVAGSATCASACFLVYAAGATKFANYTAQVGIHGASDKEGEETVASGAATVSMARAAKELGVPAAIIGRMVVTPPNEMVWLTPQDLQSMGTTMVGKPSQTPISPTATATADPSTVPKQTQPGDPKQLQPRTKSAAPLSWNDFLDNVIKRSAAQNNGKPSYTRGCQPEFKTCYDAVTVVANDGKLTTVKVTKDMNDKIIRREICSFNDSVDIRKCFDWDDGTGHRDMKDSNGNWYKIADE
;
A
#
# COMPACT_ATOMS: atom_id res chain seq x y z
N MET A 1 -5.19 -5.81 22.04
CA MET A 1 -5.43 -6.47 20.74
C MET A 1 -4.15 -7.21 20.38
N SER A 2 -4.19 -8.51 20.27
CA SER A 2 -3.00 -9.31 19.92
C SER A 2 -3.39 -10.51 19.08
N GLY A 3 -2.47 -10.98 18.22
CA GLY A 3 -2.70 -12.05 17.26
C GLY A 3 -3.10 -11.52 15.88
N GLU A 4 -3.43 -12.44 14.98
CA GLU A 4 -3.89 -12.14 13.63
C GLU A 4 -5.25 -11.43 13.66
N ILE A 5 -5.43 -10.45 12.77
CA ILE A 5 -6.71 -9.76 12.59
C ILE A 5 -7.64 -10.67 11.79
N VAL A 6 -8.76 -11.04 12.39
CA VAL A 6 -9.78 -11.91 11.81
C VAL A 6 -11.15 -11.27 11.83
N GLU A 7 -12.07 -11.77 11.04
CA GLU A 7 -13.45 -11.30 11.00
C GLU A 7 -14.11 -11.34 12.39
N GLY A 8 -14.78 -10.25 12.79
CA GLY A 8 -15.45 -10.10 14.09
C GLY A 8 -14.61 -9.35 15.14
N ASP A 9 -13.33 -9.07 14.88
CA ASP A 9 -12.48 -8.33 15.83
C ASP A 9 -12.98 -6.90 16.08
N THR A 10 -13.57 -6.27 15.08
CA THR A 10 -14.16 -4.93 15.20
C THR A 10 -15.32 -4.93 16.20
N GLU A 11 -16.19 -5.91 16.12
CA GLU A 11 -17.33 -6.01 17.05
C GLU A 11 -16.85 -6.34 18.47
N THR A 12 -15.82 -7.17 18.59
CA THR A 12 -15.17 -7.47 19.86
C THR A 12 -14.56 -6.20 20.49
N LEU A 13 -13.89 -5.36 19.71
CA LEU A 13 -13.34 -4.08 20.17
C LEU A 13 -14.46 -3.14 20.63
N LYS A 14 -15.50 -2.96 19.82
CA LYS A 14 -16.67 -2.12 20.14
C LYS A 14 -17.37 -2.59 21.43
N ALA A 15 -17.59 -3.89 21.56
CA ALA A 15 -18.21 -4.48 22.76
C ALA A 15 -17.34 -4.24 24.00
N SER A 16 -16.01 -4.39 23.88
CA SER A 16 -15.08 -4.14 24.99
C SER A 16 -15.10 -2.67 25.44
N ILE A 17 -15.11 -1.73 24.46
CA ILE A 17 -15.23 -0.30 24.76
C ILE A 17 -16.56 0.01 25.44
N LYS A 18 -17.66 -0.55 24.92
CA LYS A 18 -19.00 -0.38 25.50
C LYS A 18 -19.05 -0.90 26.94
N THR A 19 -18.57 -2.11 27.19
CA THR A 19 -18.56 -2.72 28.53
C THR A 19 -17.76 -1.87 29.53
N ALA A 20 -16.61 -1.33 29.10
CA ALA A 20 -15.82 -0.44 29.94
C ALA A 20 -16.59 0.86 30.28
N ASN A 21 -17.22 1.47 29.27
CA ASN A 21 -17.99 2.69 29.43
C ASN A 21 -19.22 2.46 30.37
N ASP A 22 -19.94 1.34 30.20
CA ASP A 22 -21.07 0.96 31.06
C ASP A 22 -20.62 0.76 32.52
N ALA A 23 -19.36 0.34 32.73
CA ALA A 23 -18.74 0.24 34.05
C ALA A 23 -18.13 1.57 34.56
N GLY A 24 -18.39 2.70 33.91
CA GLY A 24 -17.88 4.02 34.28
C GLY A 24 -16.38 4.18 34.03
N LYS A 25 -15.75 3.33 33.20
CA LYS A 25 -14.31 3.36 32.86
C LYS A 25 -14.13 3.91 31.45
N LEU A 26 -13.31 4.93 31.33
CA LEU A 26 -12.93 5.47 30.03
C LEU A 26 -11.81 4.63 29.41
N VAL A 27 -12.05 4.10 28.21
CA VAL A 27 -10.99 3.50 27.40
C VAL A 27 -10.16 4.61 26.76
N SER A 28 -8.92 4.77 27.18
CA SER A 28 -8.02 5.82 26.67
C SER A 28 -7.16 5.37 25.50
N GLY A 29 -6.97 4.07 25.30
CA GLY A 29 -6.12 3.57 24.23
C GLY A 29 -6.21 2.07 24.01
N VAL A 30 -5.73 1.66 22.83
CA VAL A 30 -5.62 0.26 22.39
C VAL A 30 -4.14 -0.10 22.27
N ARG A 31 -3.75 -1.16 22.96
CA ARG A 31 -2.41 -1.73 22.82
C ARG A 31 -2.42 -2.77 21.72
N LEU A 32 -1.47 -2.66 20.78
CA LEU A 32 -1.39 -3.45 19.57
C LEU A 32 -0.18 -4.39 19.58
N ASN A 33 -0.41 -5.66 19.23
CA ASN A 33 0.63 -6.67 19.01
C ASN A 33 0.11 -7.70 17.99
N SER A 34 0.18 -7.39 16.68
CA SER A 34 -0.44 -8.17 15.61
C SER A 34 0.43 -8.19 14.36
N PRO A 35 0.58 -9.33 13.69
CA PRO A 35 1.24 -9.40 12.38
C PRO A 35 0.39 -8.81 11.25
N GLY A 36 -0.86 -8.45 11.51
CA GLY A 36 -1.86 -8.09 10.51
C GLY A 36 -2.88 -9.17 10.33
N GLY A 37 -3.35 -9.41 9.12
CA GLY A 37 -4.37 -10.41 8.77
C GLY A 37 -5.41 -9.83 7.81
N ASN A 38 -6.69 -10.09 8.04
CA ASN A 38 -7.78 -9.67 7.17
C ASN A 38 -7.80 -8.13 7.00
N LEU A 39 -7.54 -7.68 5.78
CA LEU A 39 -7.47 -6.25 5.47
C LEU A 39 -8.80 -5.54 5.69
N LEU A 40 -9.92 -6.13 5.25
CA LEU A 40 -11.23 -5.50 5.41
C LEU A 40 -11.57 -5.31 6.89
N GLU A 41 -11.23 -6.28 7.71
CA GLU A 41 -11.45 -6.17 9.16
C GLU A 41 -10.48 -5.14 9.79
N GLY A 42 -9.24 -5.08 9.31
CA GLY A 42 -8.27 -4.05 9.71
C GLY A 42 -8.74 -2.63 9.40
N LEU A 43 -9.39 -2.41 8.24
CA LEU A 43 -10.01 -1.15 7.88
C LEU A 43 -11.17 -0.79 8.81
N LYS A 44 -12.07 -1.73 9.10
CA LYS A 44 -13.17 -1.54 10.06
C LYS A 44 -12.65 -1.23 11.47
N LEU A 45 -11.60 -1.93 11.91
CA LEU A 45 -10.93 -1.66 13.19
C LEU A 45 -10.33 -0.25 13.22
N ALA A 46 -9.67 0.17 12.15
CA ALA A 46 -9.13 1.53 12.03
C ALA A 46 -10.25 2.58 12.16
N ASP A 47 -11.39 2.39 11.49
CA ASP A 47 -12.55 3.25 11.62
C ASP A 47 -13.11 3.27 13.04
N ALA A 48 -13.20 2.11 13.71
CA ALA A 48 -13.68 2.02 15.09
C ALA A 48 -12.74 2.76 16.06
N VAL A 49 -11.41 2.62 15.90
CA VAL A 49 -10.38 3.34 16.69
C VAL A 49 -10.50 4.85 16.47
N ARG A 50 -10.62 5.29 15.21
CA ARG A 50 -10.78 6.71 14.84
C ARG A 50 -12.06 7.30 15.43
N PHE A 51 -13.17 6.58 15.31
CA PHE A 51 -14.48 6.99 15.87
C PHE A 51 -14.42 7.11 17.39
N ALA A 52 -13.83 6.13 18.06
CA ALA A 52 -13.68 6.13 19.52
C ALA A 52 -12.69 7.19 20.02
N LYS A 53 -11.88 7.81 19.13
CA LYS A 53 -10.84 8.80 19.47
C LYS A 53 -9.85 8.31 20.53
N VAL A 54 -9.56 7.02 20.52
CA VAL A 54 -8.62 6.40 21.47
C VAL A 54 -7.18 6.46 20.94
N ALA A 55 -6.23 6.40 21.83
CA ALA A 55 -4.82 6.29 21.47
C ALA A 55 -4.49 4.88 20.99
N THR A 56 -3.45 4.75 20.15
CA THR A 56 -2.85 3.45 19.79
C THR A 56 -1.43 3.35 20.31
N ASN A 57 -1.04 2.16 20.76
CA ASN A 57 0.28 1.93 21.34
C ASN A 57 0.85 0.59 20.88
N VAL A 58 2.09 0.62 20.35
CA VAL A 58 2.90 -0.57 20.10
C VAL A 58 4.02 -0.60 21.15
N ALA A 59 3.90 -1.52 22.11
CA ALA A 59 4.80 -1.64 23.23
C ALA A 59 6.19 -2.18 22.81
N GLY A 60 7.16 -2.17 23.71
CA GLY A 60 8.47 -2.75 23.43
C GLY A 60 8.37 -4.22 23.05
N SER A 61 9.12 -4.61 22.00
CA SER A 61 9.13 -5.96 21.43
C SER A 61 7.78 -6.44 20.83
N ALA A 62 6.78 -5.55 20.77
CA ALA A 62 5.53 -5.85 20.06
C ALA A 62 5.64 -5.51 18.58
N THR A 63 4.87 -6.23 17.79
CA THR A 63 4.78 -6.06 16.34
C THR A 63 3.41 -5.49 15.97
N CYS A 64 3.37 -4.57 15.01
CA CYS A 64 2.13 -4.13 14.35
C CYS A 64 2.41 -3.98 12.86
N ALA A 65 2.07 -4.99 12.08
CA ALA A 65 2.41 -5.06 10.66
C ALA A 65 1.17 -5.20 9.78
N SER A 66 1.30 -4.87 8.49
CA SER A 66 0.25 -5.06 7.48
C SER A 66 -1.06 -4.37 7.88
N ALA A 67 -2.20 -5.07 7.89
CA ALA A 67 -3.50 -4.53 8.29
C ALA A 67 -3.48 -3.87 9.70
N CYS A 68 -2.63 -4.34 10.64
CA CYS A 68 -2.44 -3.70 11.95
C CYS A 68 -1.88 -2.29 11.84
N PHE A 69 -1.05 -2.01 10.85
CA PHE A 69 -0.51 -0.66 10.62
C PHE A 69 -1.62 0.37 10.41
N LEU A 70 -2.70 0.02 9.70
CA LEU A 70 -3.85 0.92 9.50
C LEU A 70 -4.55 1.21 10.84
N VAL A 71 -4.72 0.18 11.66
CA VAL A 71 -5.30 0.34 13.01
C VAL A 71 -4.42 1.25 13.88
N TYR A 72 -3.10 1.07 13.80
CA TYR A 72 -2.14 1.93 14.49
C TYR A 72 -2.22 3.39 14.02
N ALA A 73 -2.25 3.60 12.70
CA ALA A 73 -2.32 4.93 12.09
C ALA A 73 -3.60 5.69 12.46
N ALA A 74 -4.71 4.97 12.76
CA ALA A 74 -6.01 5.52 13.12
C ALA A 74 -6.08 6.11 14.53
N GLY A 75 -5.08 5.86 15.39
CA GLY A 75 -5.06 6.39 16.76
C GLY A 75 -5.07 7.91 16.82
N ALA A 76 -5.94 8.49 17.66
CA ALA A 76 -5.98 9.94 17.89
C ALA A 76 -4.64 10.49 18.38
N THR A 77 -3.95 9.71 19.20
CA THR A 77 -2.52 9.83 19.54
C THR A 77 -1.86 8.48 19.31
N LYS A 78 -0.65 8.50 18.80
CA LYS A 78 0.09 7.28 18.48
C LYS A 78 1.35 7.19 19.34
N PHE A 79 1.56 6.03 19.96
CA PHE A 79 2.74 5.72 20.75
C PHE A 79 3.43 4.49 20.21
N ALA A 80 4.76 4.51 20.16
CA ALA A 80 5.55 3.33 19.85
C ALA A 80 6.82 3.32 20.71
N ASN A 81 7.20 2.14 21.18
CA ASN A 81 8.49 1.98 21.84
C ASN A 81 9.61 1.95 20.79
N TYR A 82 10.82 2.40 21.17
CA TYR A 82 11.99 2.32 20.27
C TYR A 82 12.34 0.89 19.83
N THR A 83 11.90 -0.12 20.58
CA THR A 83 12.08 -1.54 20.24
C THR A 83 10.83 -2.18 19.61
N ALA A 84 9.78 -1.39 19.36
CA ALA A 84 8.60 -1.85 18.67
C ALA A 84 8.88 -2.03 17.17
N GLN A 85 8.21 -2.99 16.57
CA GLN A 85 8.27 -3.24 15.13
C GLN A 85 6.95 -2.82 14.49
N VAL A 86 6.97 -1.75 13.70
CA VAL A 86 5.82 -1.32 12.89
C VAL A 86 6.17 -1.54 11.42
N GLY A 87 5.41 -2.40 10.74
CA GLY A 87 5.75 -2.88 9.40
C GLY A 87 4.65 -2.64 8.37
N ILE A 88 5.07 -2.37 7.14
CA ILE A 88 4.21 -2.11 5.99
C ILE A 88 4.62 -2.96 4.78
N HIS A 89 3.65 -3.38 4.01
CA HIS A 89 3.81 -4.02 2.70
C HIS A 89 2.49 -3.93 1.90
N GLY A 90 2.51 -4.30 0.62
CA GLY A 90 1.32 -4.43 -0.21
C GLY A 90 0.43 -5.59 0.25
N ALA A 91 -0.85 -5.55 -0.10
CA ALA A 91 -1.77 -6.63 0.22
C ALA A 91 -1.46 -7.89 -0.60
N SER A 92 -1.71 -9.07 -0.01
CA SER A 92 -1.73 -10.36 -0.69
C SER A 92 -3.16 -10.89 -0.83
N ASP A 93 -3.32 -11.95 -1.60
CA ASP A 93 -4.49 -12.82 -1.50
C ASP A 93 -4.38 -13.75 -0.27
N LYS A 94 -5.31 -14.73 -0.18
CA LYS A 94 -5.34 -15.67 0.95
C LYS A 94 -4.17 -16.66 0.93
N GLU A 95 -3.58 -16.88 -0.22
CA GLU A 95 -2.44 -17.77 -0.45
C GLU A 95 -1.10 -17.02 -0.24
N GLY A 96 -1.13 -15.71 0.02
CA GLY A 96 0.06 -14.88 0.21
C GLY A 96 0.66 -14.35 -1.09
N GLU A 97 -0.05 -14.56 -2.21
CA GLU A 97 0.44 -14.19 -3.54
C GLU A 97 -0.02 -12.79 -3.96
N GLU A 98 0.78 -12.19 -4.84
CA GLU A 98 0.42 -10.92 -5.47
C GLU A 98 -0.50 -11.17 -6.67
N THR A 99 -1.75 -10.77 -6.53
CA THR A 99 -2.79 -10.88 -7.55
C THR A 99 -3.32 -9.51 -7.93
N VAL A 100 -4.14 -9.43 -8.97
CA VAL A 100 -4.81 -8.16 -9.32
C VAL A 100 -5.78 -7.74 -8.21
N ALA A 101 -6.43 -8.71 -7.55
CA ALA A 101 -7.31 -8.42 -6.42
C ALA A 101 -6.52 -7.85 -5.24
N SER A 102 -5.33 -8.41 -4.93
CA SER A 102 -4.46 -7.88 -3.90
C SER A 102 -3.85 -6.52 -4.29
N GLY A 103 -3.61 -6.28 -5.58
CA GLY A 103 -3.23 -4.97 -6.07
C GLY A 103 -4.30 -3.91 -5.80
N ALA A 104 -5.58 -4.21 -6.07
CA ALA A 104 -6.70 -3.33 -5.72
C ALA A 104 -6.84 -3.15 -4.19
N ALA A 105 -6.58 -4.20 -3.42
CA ALA A 105 -6.53 -4.11 -1.96
C ALA A 105 -5.40 -3.20 -1.47
N THR A 106 -4.22 -3.27 -2.11
CA THR A 106 -3.08 -2.37 -1.83
C THR A 106 -3.44 -0.91 -2.09
N VAL A 107 -4.17 -0.61 -3.16
CA VAL A 107 -4.68 0.74 -3.45
C VAL A 107 -5.67 1.20 -2.36
N SER A 108 -6.55 0.31 -1.90
CA SER A 108 -7.49 0.60 -0.80
C SER A 108 -6.74 0.88 0.52
N MET A 109 -5.67 0.12 0.80
CA MET A 109 -4.78 0.39 1.94
C MET A 109 -4.13 1.77 1.83
N ALA A 110 -3.61 2.12 0.65
CA ALA A 110 -2.95 3.40 0.40
C ALA A 110 -3.91 4.58 0.61
N ARG A 111 -5.15 4.45 0.14
CA ARG A 111 -6.21 5.44 0.36
C ARG A 111 -6.50 5.60 1.85
N ALA A 112 -6.78 4.50 2.55
CA ALA A 112 -7.04 4.55 3.98
C ALA A 112 -5.86 5.16 4.75
N ALA A 113 -4.62 4.78 4.42
CA ALA A 113 -3.44 5.36 5.03
C ALA A 113 -3.34 6.88 4.81
N LYS A 114 -3.66 7.37 3.60
CA LYS A 114 -3.72 8.82 3.28
C LYS A 114 -4.77 9.53 4.13
N GLU A 115 -5.98 8.98 4.24
CA GLU A 115 -7.07 9.52 5.06
C GLU A 115 -6.72 9.54 6.56
N LEU A 116 -5.86 8.63 7.01
CA LEU A 116 -5.33 8.58 8.36
C LEU A 116 -4.12 9.50 8.58
N GLY A 117 -3.74 10.29 7.57
CA GLY A 117 -2.65 11.26 7.65
C GLY A 117 -1.24 10.64 7.57
N VAL A 118 -1.12 9.43 7.03
CA VAL A 118 0.19 8.81 6.80
C VAL A 118 0.93 9.57 5.71
N PRO A 119 2.22 9.92 5.91
CA PRO A 119 3.03 10.61 4.91
C PRO A 119 3.16 9.84 3.59
N ALA A 120 3.13 10.55 2.47
CA ALA A 120 3.20 9.97 1.14
C ALA A 120 4.43 9.06 0.92
N ALA A 121 5.58 9.40 1.53
CA ALA A 121 6.79 8.58 1.46
C ALA A 121 6.63 7.20 2.11
N ILE A 122 5.83 7.09 3.17
CA ILE A 122 5.51 5.82 3.83
C ILE A 122 4.50 5.04 2.98
N ILE A 123 3.46 5.71 2.49
CA ILE A 123 2.47 5.11 1.58
C ILE A 123 3.15 4.56 0.33
N GLY A 124 4.06 5.32 -0.28
CA GLY A 124 4.81 4.86 -1.45
C GLY A 124 5.58 3.57 -1.17
N ARG A 125 6.28 3.48 -0.03
CA ARG A 125 6.98 2.24 0.36
C ARG A 125 6.00 1.08 0.59
N MET A 126 4.85 1.33 1.20
CA MET A 126 3.82 0.30 1.42
C MET A 126 3.31 -0.28 0.11
N VAL A 127 3.06 0.58 -0.89
CA VAL A 127 2.52 0.15 -2.19
C VAL A 127 3.51 -0.66 -3.02
N VAL A 128 4.81 -0.31 -2.95
CA VAL A 128 5.84 -0.96 -3.78
C VAL A 128 6.48 -2.18 -3.11
N THR A 129 6.22 -2.41 -1.83
CA THR A 129 6.76 -3.56 -1.10
C THR A 129 5.90 -4.79 -1.39
N PRO A 130 6.45 -5.84 -1.98
CA PRO A 130 5.71 -7.08 -2.24
C PRO A 130 5.16 -7.70 -0.94
N PRO A 131 4.06 -8.45 -1.01
CA PRO A 131 3.42 -9.02 0.20
C PRO A 131 4.30 -10.01 0.97
N ASN A 132 5.27 -10.64 0.32
CA ASN A 132 6.24 -11.54 0.95
C ASN A 132 7.47 -10.81 1.55
N GLU A 133 7.51 -9.49 1.45
CA GLU A 133 8.53 -8.64 2.04
C GLU A 133 7.90 -7.72 3.10
N MET A 134 8.73 -7.14 3.97
CA MET A 134 8.28 -6.21 5.00
C MET A 134 9.24 -5.03 5.10
N VAL A 135 8.70 -3.82 5.00
CA VAL A 135 9.43 -2.60 5.35
C VAL A 135 9.10 -2.24 6.80
N TRP A 136 10.10 -2.34 7.67
CA TRP A 136 10.00 -1.88 9.05
C TRP A 136 10.25 -0.39 9.13
N LEU A 137 9.30 0.33 9.73
CA LEU A 137 9.38 1.78 9.87
C LEU A 137 10.41 2.14 10.94
N THR A 138 11.26 3.10 10.61
CA THR A 138 12.24 3.68 11.54
C THR A 138 11.55 4.58 12.57
N PRO A 139 12.20 4.89 13.71
CA PRO A 139 11.69 5.89 14.64
C PRO A 139 11.39 7.24 13.99
N GLN A 140 12.18 7.64 12.99
CA GLN A 140 11.97 8.88 12.23
C GLN A 140 10.71 8.81 11.36
N ASP A 141 10.47 7.66 10.71
CA ASP A 141 9.23 7.42 9.95
C ASP A 141 8.01 7.55 10.87
N LEU A 142 8.05 6.89 12.03
CA LEU A 142 6.96 6.93 13.01
C LEU A 142 6.74 8.36 13.54
N GLN A 143 7.80 9.09 13.85
CA GLN A 143 7.70 10.49 14.26
C GLN A 143 7.09 11.37 13.17
N SER A 144 7.39 11.11 11.89
CA SER A 144 6.78 11.83 10.76
C SER A 144 5.26 11.63 10.67
N MET A 145 4.73 10.54 11.26
CA MET A 145 3.29 10.25 11.42
C MET A 145 2.68 10.89 12.68
N GLY A 146 3.43 11.70 13.43
CA GLY A 146 3.00 12.24 14.72
C GLY A 146 3.03 11.22 15.86
N THR A 147 3.83 10.17 15.75
CA THR A 147 4.01 9.19 16.82
C THR A 147 4.92 9.75 17.92
N THR A 148 4.49 9.60 19.17
CA THR A 148 5.36 9.81 20.32
C THR A 148 6.15 8.54 20.61
N MET A 149 7.47 8.62 20.48
CA MET A 149 8.36 7.52 20.80
C MET A 149 8.54 7.41 22.32
N VAL A 150 8.44 6.19 22.86
CA VAL A 150 8.57 5.91 24.29
C VAL A 150 9.70 4.90 24.55
N GLY A 151 10.28 4.95 25.75
CA GLY A 151 11.43 4.11 26.12
C GLY A 151 12.78 4.75 25.76
N LYS A 152 13.83 3.96 25.84
CA LYS A 152 15.18 4.42 25.50
C LYS A 152 15.51 4.02 24.06
N PRO A 153 16.13 4.90 23.26
CA PRO A 153 16.68 4.53 21.98
C PRO A 153 17.65 3.35 22.13
N SER A 154 17.54 2.32 21.30
CA SER A 154 18.59 1.31 21.21
C SER A 154 19.88 1.99 20.78
N GLN A 155 20.87 2.04 21.66
CA GLN A 155 22.21 2.43 21.30
C GLN A 155 22.86 1.26 20.54
N THR A 156 22.50 1.09 19.28
CA THR A 156 23.36 0.34 18.37
C THR A 156 24.46 1.32 17.96
N PRO A 157 25.74 1.07 18.25
CA PRO A 157 26.81 1.93 17.77
C PRO A 157 26.78 1.90 16.24
N ILE A 158 26.47 3.03 15.62
CA ILE A 158 26.83 3.25 14.22
C ILE A 158 28.34 3.34 14.24
N SER A 159 29.05 2.26 13.91
CA SER A 159 30.48 2.32 13.65
C SER A 159 30.72 3.33 12.55
N PRO A 160 31.45 4.41 12.81
CA PRO A 160 31.87 5.26 11.72
C PRO A 160 32.80 4.45 10.81
N THR A 161 32.50 4.43 9.54
CA THR A 161 33.35 3.87 8.49
C THR A 161 34.74 4.44 8.62
N ALA A 162 35.68 3.62 9.10
CA ALA A 162 37.08 3.96 9.09
C ALA A 162 37.56 4.02 7.64
N THR A 163 38.04 5.18 7.25
CA THR A 163 38.81 5.41 6.04
C THR A 163 40.05 4.49 6.08
N ALA A 164 40.02 3.45 5.31
CA ALA A 164 41.21 2.59 5.13
C ALA A 164 42.18 3.24 4.16
N THR A 165 43.28 3.73 4.70
CA THR A 165 44.51 4.01 3.95
C THR A 165 45.12 2.68 3.60
N ALA A 166 45.40 2.50 2.32
CA ALA A 166 46.06 1.33 1.79
C ALA A 166 47.55 1.29 2.18
N ASP A 167 48.08 0.12 2.51
CA ASP A 167 49.48 -0.26 2.26
C ASP A 167 49.57 -1.78 2.01
N PRO A 168 50.36 -2.20 1.04
CA PRO A 168 50.32 -3.54 0.47
C PRO A 168 51.47 -4.41 1.02
N SER A 169 51.21 -5.62 1.43
CA SER A 169 52.08 -6.80 1.32
C SER A 169 51.74 -7.89 2.36
N THR A 170 51.25 -8.98 1.91
CA THR A 170 51.79 -10.35 2.08
C THR A 170 50.70 -11.40 1.92
N VAL A 171 50.86 -12.20 0.90
CA VAL A 171 50.20 -13.50 0.70
C VAL A 171 50.87 -14.55 1.60
N PRO A 172 50.13 -15.51 2.19
CA PRO A 172 50.28 -16.86 1.69
C PRO A 172 48.98 -17.67 1.49
N LYS A 173 49.07 -18.44 0.46
CA LYS A 173 48.32 -19.52 -0.12
C LYS A 173 47.98 -20.66 0.86
N GLN A 174 46.74 -21.18 0.86
CA GLN A 174 46.42 -22.61 0.79
C GLN A 174 44.92 -22.89 0.84
N THR A 175 44.47 -23.54 -0.15
CA THR A 175 43.76 -24.82 -0.43
C THR A 175 42.30 -24.87 -0.15
N GLN A 176 41.54 -25.07 -1.27
CA GLN A 176 40.17 -25.58 -1.36
C GLN A 176 40.06 -27.05 -0.87
N PRO A 177 38.89 -27.55 -0.45
CA PRO A 177 37.80 -27.82 -1.41
C PRO A 177 36.38 -27.68 -0.89
N GLY A 178 35.41 -27.56 -1.78
CA GLY A 178 34.00 -28.01 -1.60
C GLY A 178 32.93 -26.96 -1.63
N ASP A 179 32.32 -26.79 -2.81
CA ASP A 179 31.06 -26.04 -3.02
C ASP A 179 29.91 -26.49 -2.12
N PRO A 180 29.09 -25.57 -1.66
CA PRO A 180 27.74 -25.47 -2.20
C PRO A 180 27.30 -24.04 -2.55
N LYS A 181 26.53 -23.94 -3.60
CA LYS A 181 25.89 -22.79 -4.20
C LYS A 181 25.51 -21.70 -3.20
N GLN A 182 26.27 -20.60 -3.18
CA GLN A 182 25.84 -19.34 -2.58
C GLN A 182 24.86 -18.65 -3.53
N LEU A 183 23.59 -18.60 -3.12
CA LEU A 183 22.65 -17.60 -3.63
C LEU A 183 23.16 -16.22 -3.18
N GLN A 184 23.59 -15.43 -4.13
CA GLN A 184 23.92 -14.02 -3.90
C GLN A 184 22.65 -13.24 -3.60
N PRO A 185 22.62 -12.35 -2.59
CA PRO A 185 21.52 -11.43 -2.39
C PRO A 185 21.52 -10.40 -3.53
N ARG A 186 20.48 -10.40 -4.35
CA ARG A 186 20.22 -9.33 -5.28
C ARG A 186 19.67 -8.12 -4.52
N THR A 187 20.54 -7.26 -4.05
CA THR A 187 20.16 -5.90 -3.65
C THR A 187 20.01 -5.05 -4.91
N LYS A 188 18.78 -4.88 -5.37
CA LYS A 188 18.38 -3.68 -6.11
C LYS A 188 17.07 -3.21 -5.49
N SER A 189 17.15 -2.15 -4.70
CA SER A 189 16.03 -1.28 -4.38
C SER A 189 15.39 -0.89 -5.71
N ALA A 190 14.22 -1.45 -6.01
CA ALA A 190 13.44 -1.00 -7.14
C ALA A 190 12.92 0.40 -6.79
N ALA A 191 13.28 1.39 -7.59
CA ALA A 191 12.62 2.69 -7.57
C ALA A 191 11.10 2.48 -7.76
N PRO A 192 10.25 3.35 -7.18
CA PRO A 192 8.81 3.24 -7.38
C PRO A 192 8.53 3.13 -8.88
N LEU A 193 7.66 2.17 -9.25
CA LEU A 193 7.27 2.00 -10.66
C LEU A 193 6.81 3.37 -11.17
N SER A 194 7.53 3.89 -12.16
CA SER A 194 7.08 5.10 -12.83
C SER A 194 5.77 4.78 -13.56
N TRP A 195 4.95 5.80 -13.81
CA TRP A 195 3.78 5.61 -14.67
C TRP A 195 4.13 4.89 -15.98
N ASN A 196 5.28 5.20 -16.55
CA ASN A 196 5.72 4.60 -17.80
C ASN A 196 6.01 3.10 -17.66
N ASP A 197 6.68 2.68 -16.58
CA ASP A 197 6.94 1.26 -16.30
C ASP A 197 5.63 0.49 -16.06
N PHE A 198 4.69 1.10 -15.33
CA PHE A 198 3.37 0.55 -15.13
C PHE A 198 2.62 0.39 -16.46
N LEU A 199 2.57 1.46 -17.27
CA LEU A 199 1.90 1.45 -18.57
C LEU A 199 2.53 0.42 -19.53
N ASP A 200 3.85 0.30 -19.55
CA ASP A 200 4.56 -0.70 -20.37
C ASP A 200 4.19 -2.13 -19.97
N ASN A 201 4.06 -2.40 -18.69
CA ASN A 201 3.59 -3.71 -18.19
C ASN A 201 2.15 -3.99 -18.62
N VAL A 202 1.27 -3.00 -18.53
CA VAL A 202 -0.12 -3.11 -18.99
C VAL A 202 -0.19 -3.36 -20.50
N ILE A 203 0.62 -2.66 -21.29
CA ILE A 203 0.70 -2.84 -22.75
C ILE A 203 1.16 -4.28 -23.09
N LYS A 204 2.23 -4.76 -22.47
CA LYS A 204 2.75 -6.12 -22.66
C LYS A 204 1.69 -7.16 -22.34
N ARG A 205 0.98 -6.97 -21.22
CA ARG A 205 -0.10 -7.86 -20.79
C ARG A 205 -1.29 -7.83 -21.75
N SER A 206 -1.72 -6.65 -22.20
CA SER A 206 -2.76 -6.51 -23.21
C SER A 206 -2.40 -7.22 -24.51
N ALA A 207 -1.16 -7.08 -24.97
CA ALA A 207 -0.66 -7.79 -26.14
C ALA A 207 -0.69 -9.31 -25.96
N ALA A 208 -0.25 -9.81 -24.80
CA ALA A 208 -0.28 -11.26 -24.49
C ALA A 208 -1.71 -11.83 -24.50
N GLN A 209 -2.71 -11.05 -24.10
CA GLN A 209 -4.12 -11.43 -24.08
C GLN A 209 -4.80 -11.30 -25.44
N ASN A 210 -4.21 -10.57 -26.40
CA ASN A 210 -4.82 -10.25 -27.69
C ASN A 210 -3.87 -10.56 -28.87
N ASN A 211 -3.38 -11.80 -28.94
CA ASN A 211 -2.58 -12.32 -30.05
C ASN A 211 -1.37 -11.43 -30.45
N GLY A 212 -0.68 -10.88 -29.48
CA GLY A 212 0.52 -10.05 -29.67
C GLY A 212 0.22 -8.58 -29.97
N LYS A 213 -1.04 -8.15 -30.04
CA LYS A 213 -1.43 -6.76 -30.29
C LYS A 213 -2.15 -6.18 -29.09
N PRO A 214 -1.64 -5.09 -28.48
CA PRO A 214 -2.35 -4.47 -27.36
C PRO A 214 -3.69 -3.88 -27.83
N SER A 215 -4.70 -3.97 -26.97
CA SER A 215 -6.04 -3.37 -27.23
C SER A 215 -5.98 -1.89 -26.95
N TYR A 216 -5.65 -1.08 -27.95
CA TYR A 216 -5.61 0.36 -27.88
C TYR A 216 -6.93 1.00 -28.35
N THR A 217 -7.34 2.02 -27.61
CA THR A 217 -8.43 2.92 -28.01
C THR A 217 -7.93 4.35 -27.92
N ARG A 218 -8.15 5.14 -28.97
CA ARG A 218 -7.90 6.58 -29.00
C ARG A 218 -9.19 7.30 -29.33
N GLY A 219 -9.46 8.39 -28.63
CA GLY A 219 -10.61 9.25 -28.91
C GLY A 219 -10.32 10.69 -28.54
N CYS A 220 -11.05 11.62 -29.16
CA CYS A 220 -10.99 13.04 -28.82
C CYS A 220 -12.38 13.54 -28.48
N GLN A 221 -12.46 14.45 -27.53
CA GLN A 221 -13.67 15.17 -27.12
C GLN A 221 -13.46 16.66 -27.41
N PRO A 222 -13.85 17.13 -28.61
CA PRO A 222 -13.59 18.51 -29.06
C PRO A 222 -14.20 19.57 -28.13
N GLU A 223 -15.36 19.27 -27.55
CA GLU A 223 -16.07 20.12 -26.60
C GLU A 223 -15.24 20.42 -25.33
N PHE A 224 -14.44 19.45 -24.87
CA PHE A 224 -13.54 19.58 -23.72
C PHE A 224 -12.10 19.91 -24.11
N LYS A 225 -11.81 20.02 -25.42
CA LYS A 225 -10.47 20.21 -25.97
C LYS A 225 -9.46 19.18 -25.44
N THR A 226 -9.89 17.92 -25.37
CA THR A 226 -9.05 16.82 -24.87
C THR A 226 -9.08 15.62 -25.81
N CYS A 227 -7.98 14.88 -25.83
CA CYS A 227 -7.86 13.56 -26.44
C CYS A 227 -7.43 12.55 -25.39
N TYR A 228 -7.74 11.29 -25.58
CA TYR A 228 -7.26 10.23 -24.69
C TYR A 228 -6.69 9.04 -25.47
N ASP A 229 -5.69 8.42 -24.89
CA ASP A 229 -5.16 7.12 -25.27
C ASP A 229 -5.50 6.13 -24.14
N ALA A 230 -6.01 4.97 -24.47
CA ALA A 230 -6.38 3.96 -23.49
C ALA A 230 -5.92 2.57 -23.93
N VAL A 231 -5.48 1.77 -22.97
CA VAL A 231 -5.16 0.35 -23.14
C VAL A 231 -6.07 -0.48 -22.26
N THR A 232 -6.72 -1.48 -22.86
CA THR A 232 -7.61 -2.38 -22.13
C THR A 232 -6.95 -3.73 -21.94
N VAL A 233 -7.08 -4.28 -20.72
CA VAL A 233 -6.63 -5.61 -20.33
C VAL A 233 -7.75 -6.34 -19.58
N VAL A 234 -7.75 -7.66 -19.64
CA VAL A 234 -8.54 -8.47 -18.72
C VAL A 234 -7.70 -8.72 -17.49
N ALA A 235 -8.19 -8.30 -16.34
CA ALA A 235 -7.57 -8.56 -15.05
C ALA A 235 -7.65 -10.05 -14.69
N ASN A 236 -6.89 -10.50 -13.67
CA ASN A 236 -6.89 -11.93 -13.28
C ASN A 236 -8.25 -12.39 -12.73
N ASP A 237 -9.06 -11.46 -12.23
CA ASP A 237 -10.44 -11.70 -11.79
C ASP A 237 -11.45 -11.74 -12.95
N GLY A 238 -10.98 -11.70 -14.19
CA GLY A 238 -11.81 -11.67 -15.39
C GLY A 238 -12.40 -10.30 -15.72
N LYS A 239 -12.19 -9.28 -14.91
CA LYS A 239 -12.74 -7.93 -15.14
C LYS A 239 -11.94 -7.16 -16.16
N LEU A 240 -12.64 -6.42 -17.00
CA LEU A 240 -12.02 -5.47 -17.90
C LEU A 240 -11.45 -4.29 -17.10
N THR A 241 -10.19 -3.99 -17.36
CA THR A 241 -9.50 -2.83 -16.79
C THR A 241 -8.92 -1.99 -17.90
N THR A 242 -9.20 -0.69 -17.88
CA THR A 242 -8.69 0.26 -18.87
C THR A 242 -7.75 1.24 -18.19
N VAL A 243 -6.54 1.37 -18.70
CA VAL A 243 -5.58 2.39 -18.32
C VAL A 243 -5.64 3.50 -19.35
N LYS A 244 -5.99 4.70 -18.92
CA LYS A 244 -6.29 5.84 -19.79
C LYS A 244 -5.37 7.03 -19.45
N VAL A 245 -4.84 7.66 -20.50
CA VAL A 245 -4.13 8.94 -20.42
C VAL A 245 -4.93 9.97 -21.18
N THR A 246 -5.33 11.03 -20.51
CA THR A 246 -6.01 12.17 -21.14
C THR A 246 -5.01 13.31 -21.34
N LYS A 247 -5.03 13.90 -22.52
CA LYS A 247 -4.14 14.96 -22.95
C LYS A 247 -4.94 16.19 -23.41
N ASP A 248 -4.37 17.37 -23.29
CA ASP A 248 -4.90 18.56 -23.94
C ASP A 248 -4.57 18.57 -25.46
N MET A 249 -5.02 19.59 -26.16
CA MET A 249 -4.77 19.74 -27.61
C MET A 249 -3.31 20.00 -27.99
N ASN A 250 -2.44 20.24 -27.00
CA ASN A 250 -0.99 20.41 -27.16
C ASN A 250 -0.22 19.12 -26.76
N ASP A 251 -0.93 17.99 -26.65
CA ASP A 251 -0.37 16.68 -26.27
C ASP A 251 0.18 16.61 -24.81
N LYS A 252 -0.12 17.64 -23.98
CA LYS A 252 0.26 17.64 -22.57
C LYS A 252 -0.69 16.73 -21.79
N ILE A 253 -0.14 15.80 -21.04
CA ILE A 253 -0.90 14.93 -20.14
C ILE A 253 -1.54 15.78 -19.05
N ILE A 254 -2.87 15.68 -18.93
CA ILE A 254 -3.68 16.37 -17.91
C ILE A 254 -4.31 15.42 -16.91
N ARG A 255 -4.38 14.11 -17.24
CA ARG A 255 -4.94 13.10 -16.35
C ARG A 255 -4.49 11.69 -16.71
N ARG A 256 -4.24 10.87 -15.70
CA ARG A 256 -3.94 9.43 -15.81
C ARG A 256 -4.90 8.65 -14.96
N GLU A 257 -5.66 7.76 -15.57
CA GLU A 257 -6.73 7.03 -14.89
C GLU A 257 -6.61 5.52 -15.10
N ILE A 258 -6.96 4.76 -14.07
CA ILE A 258 -7.15 3.31 -14.13
C ILE A 258 -8.62 3.05 -13.82
N CYS A 259 -9.36 2.51 -14.80
CA CYS A 259 -10.79 2.23 -14.66
C CYS A 259 -11.03 0.72 -14.74
N SER A 260 -11.70 0.15 -13.77
CA SER A 260 -12.18 -1.23 -13.79
C SER A 260 -13.69 -1.28 -13.93
N PHE A 261 -14.17 -2.18 -14.78
CA PHE A 261 -15.60 -2.40 -14.98
C PHE A 261 -16.11 -3.40 -13.92
N ASN A 262 -17.22 -3.05 -13.28
CA ASN A 262 -17.94 -3.99 -12.42
C ASN A 262 -18.69 -5.02 -13.29
N ASP A 263 -19.51 -5.86 -12.66
CA ASP A 263 -20.29 -6.92 -13.30
C ASP A 263 -21.26 -6.40 -14.40
N SER A 264 -21.37 -5.08 -14.56
CA SER A 264 -22.07 -4.39 -15.66
C SER A 264 -21.06 -3.59 -16.46
N VAL A 265 -21.14 -3.68 -17.80
CA VAL A 265 -20.34 -2.85 -18.73
C VAL A 265 -20.71 -1.37 -18.70
N ASP A 266 -21.77 -1.00 -17.97
CA ASP A 266 -22.32 0.35 -17.89
C ASP A 266 -21.89 1.09 -16.61
N ILE A 267 -21.17 0.43 -15.70
CA ILE A 267 -20.62 1.06 -14.49
C ILE A 267 -19.14 0.71 -14.39
N ARG A 268 -18.31 1.73 -14.18
CA ARG A 268 -16.89 1.56 -13.93
C ARG A 268 -16.43 2.33 -12.69
N LYS A 269 -15.43 1.82 -12.03
CA LYS A 269 -14.69 2.50 -10.98
C LYS A 269 -13.39 2.99 -11.56
N CYS A 270 -13.11 4.27 -11.41
CA CYS A 270 -11.91 4.90 -11.89
C CYS A 270 -11.08 5.44 -10.73
N PHE A 271 -9.77 5.31 -10.87
CA PHE A 271 -8.79 5.84 -9.95
C PHE A 271 -7.89 6.80 -10.72
N ASP A 272 -7.75 8.03 -10.23
CA ASP A 272 -6.82 9.01 -10.78
C ASP A 272 -5.42 8.74 -10.21
N TRP A 273 -4.46 8.48 -11.09
CA TRP A 273 -3.08 8.19 -10.71
C TRP A 273 -2.35 9.40 -10.14
N ASP A 274 -2.69 10.61 -10.58
CA ASP A 274 -1.96 11.82 -10.28
C ASP A 274 -2.33 12.40 -8.89
N ASP A 275 -3.59 12.33 -8.50
CA ASP A 275 -4.08 12.86 -7.23
C ASP A 275 -4.55 11.79 -6.24
N GLY A 276 -4.65 10.53 -6.68
CA GLY A 276 -5.05 9.41 -5.83
C GLY A 276 -6.53 9.40 -5.47
N THR A 277 -7.36 10.15 -6.20
CA THR A 277 -8.81 10.15 -6.01
C THR A 277 -9.50 9.06 -6.80
N GLY A 278 -10.61 8.55 -6.28
CA GLY A 278 -11.45 7.59 -6.97
C GLY A 278 -12.82 8.17 -7.28
N HIS A 279 -13.44 7.66 -8.34
CA HIS A 279 -14.81 7.99 -8.67
C HIS A 279 -15.50 6.84 -9.39
N ARG A 280 -16.82 6.85 -9.38
CA ARG A 280 -17.64 5.94 -10.19
C ARG A 280 -18.28 6.71 -11.34
N ASP A 281 -18.22 6.10 -12.51
CA ASP A 281 -18.91 6.56 -13.71
C ASP A 281 -20.00 5.56 -14.11
N MET A 282 -21.06 6.08 -14.69
CA MET A 282 -22.09 5.30 -15.37
C MET A 282 -22.18 5.73 -16.83
N LYS A 283 -22.51 4.79 -17.69
CA LYS A 283 -22.68 5.01 -19.12
C LYS A 283 -24.15 5.33 -19.41
N ASP A 284 -24.40 6.39 -20.13
CA ASP A 284 -25.75 6.73 -20.59
C ASP A 284 -26.20 5.92 -21.83
N SER A 285 -27.45 6.06 -22.23
CA SER A 285 -28.01 5.39 -23.41
C SER A 285 -27.33 5.77 -24.72
N ASN A 286 -26.58 6.87 -24.75
CA ASN A 286 -25.81 7.34 -25.91
C ASN A 286 -24.36 6.85 -25.89
N GLY A 287 -23.96 6.12 -24.83
CA GLY A 287 -22.63 5.60 -24.68
C GLY A 287 -21.64 6.55 -24.02
N ASN A 288 -22.07 7.70 -23.49
CA ASN A 288 -21.22 8.64 -22.80
C ASN A 288 -21.08 8.29 -21.32
N TRP A 289 -19.87 8.46 -20.78
CA TRP A 289 -19.59 8.24 -19.39
C TRP A 289 -19.76 9.52 -18.58
N TYR A 290 -20.50 9.44 -17.50
CA TYR A 290 -20.65 10.55 -16.56
C TYR A 290 -20.43 10.08 -15.11
N LYS A 291 -19.85 10.94 -14.31
CA LYS A 291 -19.52 10.69 -12.92
C LYS A 291 -20.80 10.64 -12.08
N ILE A 292 -20.96 9.58 -11.27
CA ILE A 292 -22.12 9.40 -10.39
C ILE A 292 -21.77 9.48 -8.91
N ALA A 293 -20.50 9.25 -8.53
CA ALA A 293 -20.04 9.36 -7.15
C ALA A 293 -18.54 9.59 -7.09
N ASP A 294 -18.07 10.27 -6.04
CA ASP A 294 -16.69 10.24 -5.56
C ASP A 294 -16.49 9.05 -4.64
N GLU A 295 -15.34 8.39 -4.71
CA GLU A 295 -14.95 7.27 -3.85
C GLU A 295 -13.71 7.60 -3.03
#